data_a1cc7b1255d42d54607202853de9b8f8
#
_entry.id   a1cc7b1255d42d54607202853de9b8f8
#
_cell.length_a   1.000
_cell.length_b   1.000
_cell.length_c   1.000
_cell.angle_alpha   90.00
_cell.angle_beta   90.00
_cell.angle_gamma   90.00
#
_symmetry.space_group_name_H-M   'P 1'
#
loop_
_entity.id
_entity.type
_entity.pdbx_description
1 polymer ?
#
loop_
_entity_poly.entity_id
_entity_poly.type
_entity_poly.pdbx_seq_one_letter_code
_entity_poly.pdbx_strand_id
1 'polypeptide(L)'
;NALNLIKKNNIESKFNLKIIMDFEEEKSSPNLPVAVTKYSDLLKSDGLLIFDGPQHISGLPTLNFGNRGISTIRLTTYGPIVPQHSGHFGNYAPNPVFRMSSILSSMKDENGIVLIEGFYDGINITEEIKKDLNRVPDNENEMLSTMQFKSPDKVGKSYQEALQYPSLNVRGIQAGWVKDQARTIIPSECIAEIDVRLVLESDGYKLLDLIKEHIKTLGYKVLEKRPTKRERMMY
;
A
#
# COMPACT_ATOMS: atom_id res chain seq x y z
N ASN A 1 18.01 14.05 24.50
CA ASN A 1 18.87 15.23 24.39
C ASN A 1 18.11 16.57 24.53
N ALA A 2 16.95 16.76 23.85
CA ALA A 2 16.18 18.03 23.91
C ALA A 2 15.76 18.42 25.34
N LEU A 3 15.22 17.49 26.13
CA LEU A 3 14.85 17.74 27.53
C LEU A 3 16.05 18.14 28.39
N ASN A 4 17.21 17.53 28.16
CA ASN A 4 18.44 17.91 28.86
C ASN A 4 18.89 19.31 28.47
N LEU A 5 18.72 19.74 27.22
CA LEU A 5 19.02 21.10 26.78
C LEU A 5 18.05 22.12 27.40
N ILE A 6 16.77 21.82 27.44
CA ILE A 6 15.75 22.65 28.13
C ILE A 6 16.15 22.84 29.59
N LYS A 7 16.44 21.76 30.29
CA LYS A 7 16.86 21.80 31.71
C LYS A 7 18.19 22.56 31.89
N LYS A 8 19.18 22.28 31.04
CA LYS A 8 20.52 22.93 31.14
C LYS A 8 20.47 24.43 30.90
N ASN A 9 19.56 24.88 30.04
CA ASN A 9 19.38 26.32 29.72
C ASN A 9 18.31 26.98 30.57
N ASN A 10 17.80 26.33 31.62
CA ASN A 10 16.76 26.83 32.52
C ASN A 10 15.54 27.38 31.76
N ILE A 11 15.17 26.71 30.67
CA ILE A 11 13.98 27.08 29.89
C ILE A 11 12.76 26.56 30.65
N GLU A 12 11.90 27.46 31.10
CA GLU A 12 10.65 27.10 31.75
C GLU A 12 9.68 26.50 30.72
N SER A 13 9.25 25.26 30.98
CA SER A 13 8.22 24.62 30.15
C SER A 13 6.84 25.11 30.57
N LYS A 14 6.06 25.63 29.61
CA LYS A 14 4.67 26.05 29.81
C LYS A 14 3.67 24.91 29.67
N PHE A 15 4.13 23.68 29.48
CA PHE A 15 3.31 22.49 29.28
C PHE A 15 3.88 21.28 30.03
N ASN A 16 3.01 20.35 30.34
CA ASN A 16 3.40 19.05 30.88
C ASN A 16 3.74 18.10 29.72
N LEU A 17 4.80 17.33 29.88
CA LEU A 17 5.24 16.37 28.87
C LEU A 17 5.04 14.94 29.39
N LYS A 18 4.36 14.13 28.59
CA LYS A 18 4.23 12.68 28.77
C LYS A 18 4.92 12.00 27.60
N ILE A 19 5.67 10.95 27.85
CA ILE A 19 6.43 10.23 26.82
C ILE A 19 5.97 8.77 26.83
N ILE A 20 5.59 8.28 25.66
CA ILE A 20 5.39 6.85 25.39
C ILE A 20 6.50 6.43 24.43
N MET A 21 7.15 5.32 24.70
CA MET A 21 8.11 4.69 23.81
C MET A 21 7.58 3.32 23.42
N ASP A 22 7.31 3.15 22.14
CA ASP A 22 6.92 1.87 21.54
C ASP A 22 8.15 1.24 20.88
N PHE A 23 8.53 0.05 21.34
CA PHE A 23 9.67 -0.70 20.81
C PHE A 23 9.25 -1.81 19.84
N GLU A 24 7.96 -1.90 19.54
CA GLU A 24 7.37 -2.93 18.68
C GLU A 24 6.59 -2.32 17.48
N GLU A 25 6.86 -1.06 17.13
CA GLU A 25 6.14 -0.35 16.06
C GLU A 25 6.24 -1.13 14.74
N GLU A 26 7.43 -1.59 14.35
CA GLU A 26 7.69 -2.38 13.14
C GLU A 26 7.01 -3.78 13.13
N LYS A 27 6.44 -4.18 14.27
CA LYS A 27 5.63 -5.39 14.43
C LYS A 27 4.13 -5.10 14.59
N SER A 28 3.71 -3.89 14.17
CA SER A 28 2.32 -3.41 14.30
C SER A 28 1.88 -3.16 15.75
N SER A 29 2.82 -2.85 16.65
CA SER A 29 2.55 -2.38 18.03
C SER A 29 1.55 -3.25 18.81
N PRO A 30 1.70 -4.58 18.91
CA PRO A 30 0.65 -5.47 19.43
C PRO A 30 0.25 -5.15 20.87
N ASN A 31 1.16 -4.58 21.67
CA ASN A 31 0.92 -4.25 23.06
C ASN A 31 0.48 -2.80 23.32
N LEU A 32 0.66 -1.90 22.36
CA LEU A 32 0.36 -0.47 22.51
C LEU A 32 -1.13 -0.20 22.79
N PRO A 33 -2.11 -0.81 22.10
CA PRO A 33 -3.54 -0.60 22.39
C PRO A 33 -3.91 -0.96 23.83
N VAL A 34 -3.34 -2.06 24.36
CA VAL A 34 -3.58 -2.50 25.73
C VAL A 34 -2.98 -1.50 26.73
N ALA A 35 -1.77 -1.02 26.47
CA ALA A 35 -1.11 -0.03 27.31
C ALA A 35 -1.87 1.30 27.33
N VAL A 36 -2.29 1.80 26.17
CA VAL A 36 -3.07 3.04 26.05
C VAL A 36 -4.41 2.94 26.78
N THR A 37 -5.10 1.82 26.64
CA THR A 37 -6.37 1.58 27.36
C THR A 37 -6.15 1.54 28.88
N LYS A 38 -5.15 0.79 29.33
CA LYS A 38 -4.86 0.63 30.77
C LYS A 38 -4.45 1.93 31.46
N TYR A 39 -3.70 2.77 30.75
CA TYR A 39 -3.16 4.02 31.29
C TYR A 39 -3.84 5.27 30.70
N SER A 40 -5.06 5.15 30.21
CA SER A 40 -5.79 6.22 29.54
C SER A 40 -5.87 7.51 30.34
N ASP A 41 -6.13 7.45 31.66
CA ASP A 41 -6.20 8.64 32.52
C ASP A 41 -4.84 9.33 32.67
N LEU A 42 -3.76 8.55 32.76
CA LEU A 42 -2.40 9.10 32.83
C LEU A 42 -2.01 9.76 31.50
N LEU A 43 -2.52 9.24 30.39
CA LEU A 43 -2.15 9.67 29.03
C LEU A 43 -3.03 10.82 28.49
N LYS A 44 -4.07 11.25 29.20
CA LYS A 44 -4.88 12.42 28.81
C LYS A 44 -3.99 13.61 28.54
N SER A 45 -4.12 14.24 27.36
CA SER A 45 -3.31 15.39 26.92
C SER A 45 -4.10 16.23 25.93
N ASP A 46 -3.70 17.48 25.75
CA ASP A 46 -4.28 18.42 24.80
C ASP A 46 -3.76 18.19 23.36
N GLY A 47 -2.66 17.49 23.21
CA GLY A 47 -2.03 17.17 21.93
C GLY A 47 -1.14 15.94 21.99
N LEU A 48 -0.98 15.30 20.85
CA LEU A 48 -0.10 14.17 20.62
C LEU A 48 0.91 14.51 19.52
N LEU A 49 2.19 14.32 19.80
CA LEU A 49 3.27 14.41 18.82
C LEU A 49 3.89 13.02 18.64
N ILE A 50 3.89 12.53 17.40
CA ILE A 50 4.50 11.25 17.04
C ILE A 50 5.83 11.56 16.34
N PHE A 51 6.93 11.11 16.94
CA PHE A 51 8.28 11.24 16.39
C PHE A 51 8.65 9.97 15.63
N ASP A 52 8.07 9.85 14.44
CA ASP A 52 8.24 8.72 13.53
C ASP A 52 8.19 9.19 12.07
N GLY A 53 8.67 8.33 11.17
CA GLY A 53 8.69 8.61 9.74
C GLY A 53 10.03 9.14 9.22
N PRO A 54 10.21 9.12 7.89
CA PRO A 54 11.42 9.60 7.26
C PRO A 54 11.53 11.13 7.35
N GLN A 55 12.76 11.61 7.42
CA GLN A 55 13.04 13.03 7.21
C GLN A 55 12.70 13.40 5.76
N HIS A 56 12.12 14.59 5.57
CA HIS A 56 11.87 15.11 4.23
C HIS A 56 13.18 15.23 3.44
N ILE A 57 13.14 14.97 2.13
CA ILE A 57 14.32 14.95 1.26
C ILE A 57 15.08 16.28 1.27
N SER A 58 14.40 17.40 1.49
CA SER A 58 15.04 18.72 1.63
C SER A 58 15.91 18.86 2.89
N GLY A 59 15.86 17.93 3.82
CA GLY A 59 16.51 18.02 5.12
C GLY A 59 15.90 19.04 6.08
N LEU A 60 14.83 19.72 5.68
CA LEU A 60 14.14 20.70 6.51
C LEU A 60 13.28 20.01 7.58
N PRO A 61 13.10 20.64 8.76
CA PRO A 61 12.16 20.15 9.77
C PRO A 61 10.76 20.05 9.16
N THR A 62 10.12 18.91 9.36
CA THR A 62 8.82 18.59 8.75
C THR A 62 7.83 18.22 9.83
N LEU A 63 6.62 18.75 9.73
CA LEU A 63 5.48 18.38 10.57
C LEU A 63 4.35 17.87 9.68
N ASN A 64 3.99 16.60 9.85
CA ASN A 64 2.88 15.98 9.16
C ASN A 64 1.64 15.96 10.05
N PHE A 65 0.48 16.35 9.50
CA PHE A 65 -0.79 16.39 10.22
C PHE A 65 -1.68 15.18 9.94
N GLY A 66 -1.20 14.22 9.16
CA GLY A 66 -1.92 13.00 8.84
C GLY A 66 -1.09 12.04 8.02
N ASN A 67 -1.54 10.80 7.98
CA ASN A 67 -0.93 9.73 7.22
C ASN A 67 -1.97 9.09 6.29
N ARG A 68 -1.49 8.52 5.18
CA ARG A 68 -2.34 7.74 4.28
C ARG A 68 -2.76 6.44 4.96
N GLY A 69 -4.05 6.11 4.86
CA GLY A 69 -4.55 4.81 5.28
C GLY A 69 -4.05 3.67 4.37
N ILE A 70 -4.37 2.44 4.73
CA ILE A 70 -4.02 1.25 3.95
C ILE A 70 -5.13 0.21 4.03
N SER A 71 -5.45 -0.40 2.87
CA SER A 71 -6.19 -1.66 2.76
C SER A 71 -5.35 -2.67 2.02
N THR A 72 -5.40 -3.94 2.40
CA THR A 72 -4.59 -4.99 1.79
C THR A 72 -5.45 -6.14 1.30
N ILE A 73 -5.05 -6.74 0.16
CA ILE A 73 -5.68 -7.92 -0.42
C ILE A 73 -4.61 -8.94 -0.77
N ARG A 74 -4.93 -10.21 -0.53
CA ARG A 74 -4.25 -11.32 -1.17
C ARG A 74 -5.12 -11.84 -2.30
N LEU A 75 -4.63 -11.73 -3.53
CA LEU A 75 -5.27 -12.29 -4.71
C LEU A 75 -4.60 -13.60 -5.08
N THR A 76 -5.41 -14.64 -5.31
CA THR A 76 -4.89 -15.95 -5.74
C THR A 76 -5.61 -16.41 -6.99
N THR A 77 -4.86 -16.69 -8.04
CA THR A 77 -5.37 -17.36 -9.24
C THR A 77 -4.98 -18.81 -9.22
N TYR A 78 -5.87 -19.66 -9.73
CA TYR A 78 -5.72 -21.12 -9.68
C TYR A 78 -5.52 -21.73 -11.06
N GLY A 79 -4.59 -22.66 -11.16
CA GLY A 79 -4.36 -23.55 -12.29
C GLY A 79 -4.77 -24.99 -11.96
N PRO A 80 -4.03 -26.02 -12.40
CA PRO A 80 -4.30 -27.43 -12.05
C PRO A 80 -4.20 -27.63 -10.54
N ILE A 81 -4.87 -28.66 -10.02
CA ILE A 81 -4.91 -28.93 -8.55
C ILE A 81 -3.53 -29.23 -7.97
N VAL A 82 -2.65 -29.81 -8.77
CA VAL A 82 -1.23 -30.02 -8.48
C VAL A 82 -0.40 -29.53 -9.66
N PRO A 83 0.85 -29.06 -9.46
CA PRO A 83 1.71 -28.66 -10.57
C PRO A 83 1.84 -29.76 -11.61
N GLN A 84 1.81 -29.39 -12.89
CA GLN A 84 1.91 -30.29 -14.02
C GLN A 84 3.22 -30.08 -14.78
N HIS A 85 3.76 -31.15 -15.40
CA HIS A 85 4.92 -31.02 -16.26
C HIS A 85 4.57 -30.23 -17.53
N SER A 86 5.24 -29.12 -17.79
CA SER A 86 4.91 -28.22 -18.90
C SER A 86 5.15 -28.85 -20.29
N GLY A 87 6.08 -29.81 -20.40
CA GLY A 87 6.31 -30.57 -21.64
C GLY A 87 5.16 -31.51 -22.01
N HIS A 88 4.35 -31.94 -21.02
CA HIS A 88 3.21 -32.83 -21.26
C HIS A 88 1.89 -32.07 -21.33
N PHE A 89 1.74 -31.01 -20.55
CA PHE A 89 0.48 -30.29 -20.39
C PHE A 89 0.53 -28.82 -20.80
N GLY A 90 1.66 -28.35 -21.39
CA GLY A 90 1.73 -27.04 -22.01
C GLY A 90 0.66 -26.90 -23.12
N ASN A 91 0.07 -25.71 -23.26
CA ASN A 91 -1.06 -25.40 -24.15
C ASN A 91 -2.37 -26.14 -23.82
N TYR A 92 -2.38 -27.03 -22.81
CA TYR A 92 -3.57 -27.76 -22.37
C TYR A 92 -4.03 -27.31 -20.98
N ALA A 93 -3.16 -27.39 -19.97
CA ALA A 93 -3.49 -26.95 -18.62
C ALA A 93 -3.33 -25.43 -18.49
N PRO A 94 -4.33 -24.72 -17.95
CA PRO A 94 -4.25 -23.28 -17.78
C PRO A 94 -3.19 -22.89 -16.74
N ASN A 95 -2.32 -21.93 -17.12
CA ASN A 95 -1.29 -21.44 -16.23
C ASN A 95 -1.81 -20.24 -15.39
N PRO A 96 -1.83 -20.34 -14.05
CA PRO A 96 -2.36 -19.28 -13.19
C PRO A 96 -1.54 -17.98 -13.23
N VAL A 97 -0.26 -18.05 -13.64
CA VAL A 97 0.59 -16.86 -13.76
C VAL A 97 0.08 -15.93 -14.86
N PHE A 98 -0.30 -16.47 -16.03
CA PHE A 98 -0.86 -15.64 -17.11
C PHE A 98 -2.22 -15.06 -16.74
N ARG A 99 -3.05 -15.80 -15.97
CA ARG A 99 -4.30 -15.26 -15.43
C ARG A 99 -4.05 -14.09 -14.48
N MET A 100 -3.11 -14.24 -13.55
CA MET A 100 -2.70 -13.18 -12.63
C MET A 100 -2.17 -11.96 -13.39
N SER A 101 -1.28 -12.17 -14.35
CA SER A 101 -0.71 -11.10 -15.16
C SER A 101 -1.79 -10.32 -15.93
N SER A 102 -2.76 -11.02 -16.50
CA SER A 102 -3.90 -10.40 -17.19
C SER A 102 -4.74 -9.54 -16.25
N ILE A 103 -5.05 -10.04 -15.06
CA ILE A 103 -5.80 -9.30 -14.04
C ILE A 103 -5.02 -8.05 -13.61
N LEU A 104 -3.74 -8.18 -13.25
CA LEU A 104 -2.94 -7.06 -12.80
C LEU A 104 -2.74 -5.99 -13.89
N SER A 105 -2.48 -6.41 -15.15
CA SER A 105 -2.34 -5.49 -16.28
C SER A 105 -3.62 -4.74 -16.61
N SER A 106 -4.80 -5.30 -16.29
CA SER A 106 -6.07 -4.61 -16.51
C SER A 106 -6.38 -3.56 -15.45
N MET A 107 -5.73 -3.63 -14.29
CA MET A 107 -5.98 -2.72 -13.16
C MET A 107 -5.25 -1.38 -13.27
N LYS A 108 -4.13 -1.33 -14.00
CA LYS A 108 -3.25 -0.15 -14.04
C LYS A 108 -2.63 -0.03 -15.43
N ASP A 109 -2.57 1.19 -15.97
CA ASP A 109 -1.95 1.44 -17.26
C ASP A 109 -0.44 1.66 -17.17
N GLU A 110 0.21 1.90 -18.33
CA GLU A 110 1.65 2.17 -18.45
C GLU A 110 2.07 3.52 -17.83
N ASN A 111 1.13 4.41 -17.57
CA ASN A 111 1.35 5.69 -16.91
C ASN A 111 1.13 5.62 -15.39
N GLY A 112 0.82 4.44 -14.86
CA GLY A 112 0.55 4.24 -13.46
C GLY A 112 -0.87 4.62 -13.01
N ILE A 113 -1.76 4.95 -13.94
CA ILE A 113 -3.15 5.31 -13.63
C ILE A 113 -3.95 4.04 -13.40
N VAL A 114 -4.70 3.97 -12.30
CA VAL A 114 -5.60 2.86 -12.01
C VAL A 114 -6.83 2.94 -12.91
N LEU A 115 -7.08 1.86 -13.65
CA LEU A 115 -8.15 1.75 -14.65
C LEU A 115 -9.47 1.19 -14.08
N ILE A 116 -9.51 0.89 -12.80
CA ILE A 116 -10.71 0.39 -12.12
C ILE A 116 -11.71 1.55 -12.02
N GLU A 117 -12.88 1.40 -12.62
CA GLU A 117 -13.94 2.42 -12.62
C GLU A 117 -14.30 2.81 -11.17
N GLY A 118 -14.40 4.11 -10.92
CA GLY A 118 -14.72 4.66 -9.59
C GLY A 118 -13.57 4.67 -8.58
N PHE A 119 -12.35 4.21 -8.95
CA PHE A 119 -11.22 4.13 -8.01
C PHE A 119 -10.80 5.50 -7.47
N TYR A 120 -10.94 6.55 -8.25
CA TYR A 120 -10.59 7.93 -7.90
C TYR A 120 -11.81 8.81 -7.55
N ASP A 121 -13.01 8.21 -7.43
CA ASP A 121 -14.23 8.96 -7.13
C ASP A 121 -14.13 9.69 -5.80
N GLY A 122 -14.65 10.92 -5.78
CA GLY A 122 -14.68 11.78 -4.58
C GLY A 122 -13.41 12.60 -4.37
N ILE A 123 -12.32 12.32 -5.09
CA ILE A 123 -11.08 13.09 -4.98
C ILE A 123 -11.28 14.46 -5.60
N ASN A 124 -11.15 15.50 -4.79
CA ASN A 124 -11.28 16.89 -5.23
C ASN A 124 -10.11 17.74 -4.71
N ILE A 125 -9.12 17.95 -5.58
CA ILE A 125 -7.95 18.78 -5.26
C ILE A 125 -8.23 20.20 -5.75
N THR A 126 -8.65 21.06 -4.83
CA THR A 126 -8.95 22.48 -5.13
C THR A 126 -7.68 23.26 -5.49
N GLU A 127 -7.85 24.40 -6.15
CA GLU A 127 -6.71 25.29 -6.47
C GLU A 127 -5.99 25.80 -5.21
N GLU A 128 -6.68 25.93 -4.08
CA GLU A 128 -6.09 26.27 -2.78
C GLU A 128 -5.17 25.13 -2.30
N ILE A 129 -5.66 23.90 -2.32
CA ILE A 129 -4.86 22.70 -1.98
C ILE A 129 -3.62 22.61 -2.89
N LYS A 130 -3.77 22.76 -4.20
CA LYS A 130 -2.65 22.74 -5.14
C LYS A 130 -1.61 23.81 -4.82
N LYS A 131 -2.06 25.01 -4.45
CA LYS A 131 -1.17 26.11 -4.06
C LYS A 131 -0.36 25.76 -2.81
N ASP A 132 -0.96 25.07 -1.84
CA ASP A 132 -0.25 24.66 -0.64
C ASP A 132 0.70 23.49 -0.93
N LEU A 133 0.30 22.49 -1.72
CA LEU A 133 1.16 21.41 -2.16
C LEU A 133 2.40 21.92 -2.91
N ASN A 134 2.26 22.94 -3.74
CA ASN A 134 3.38 23.57 -4.48
C ASN A 134 4.36 24.35 -3.60
N ARG A 135 4.05 24.57 -2.33
CA ARG A 135 4.99 25.20 -1.36
C ARG A 135 5.93 24.18 -0.73
N VAL A 136 5.62 22.89 -0.84
CA VAL A 136 6.50 21.84 -0.32
C VAL A 136 7.77 21.83 -1.19
N PRO A 137 8.97 21.92 -0.59
CA PRO A 137 10.22 22.07 -1.33
C PRO A 137 10.75 20.73 -1.85
N ASP A 138 9.94 20.03 -2.62
CA ASP A 138 10.37 18.80 -3.29
C ASP A 138 11.38 19.12 -4.40
N ASN A 139 12.39 18.29 -4.52
CA ASN A 139 13.30 18.29 -5.66
C ASN A 139 13.10 17.01 -6.46
N GLU A 140 12.20 17.04 -7.44
CA GLU A 140 11.84 15.88 -8.23
C GLU A 140 13.05 15.28 -8.97
N ASN A 141 13.94 16.12 -9.51
CA ASN A 141 15.16 15.65 -10.17
C ASN A 141 16.09 14.91 -9.21
N GLU A 142 16.20 15.35 -7.98
CA GLU A 142 16.99 14.67 -6.94
C GLU A 142 16.32 13.36 -6.54
N MET A 143 15.00 13.33 -6.41
CA MET A 143 14.23 12.11 -6.13
C MET A 143 14.43 11.07 -7.23
N LEU A 144 14.29 11.45 -8.50
CA LEU A 144 14.52 10.58 -9.66
C LEU A 144 15.95 10.03 -9.68
N SER A 145 16.93 10.90 -9.42
CA SER A 145 18.34 10.52 -9.37
C SER A 145 18.65 9.55 -8.23
N THR A 146 18.10 9.82 -7.05
CA THR A 146 18.31 8.97 -5.86
C THR A 146 17.67 7.60 -6.02
N MET A 147 16.45 7.54 -6.55
CA MET A 147 15.72 6.29 -6.77
C MET A 147 16.07 5.60 -8.09
N GLN A 148 16.87 6.24 -8.96
CA GLN A 148 17.39 5.71 -10.23
C GLN A 148 16.30 5.22 -11.20
N PHE A 149 15.25 6.01 -11.40
CA PHE A 149 14.27 5.77 -12.47
C PHE A 149 14.08 7.02 -13.34
N LYS A 150 13.65 6.80 -14.59
CA LYS A 150 13.65 7.84 -15.63
C LYS A 150 12.53 8.86 -15.46
N SER A 151 11.36 8.41 -15.09
CA SER A 151 10.16 9.25 -14.97
C SER A 151 9.18 8.63 -13.96
N PRO A 152 8.44 9.45 -13.19
CA PRO A 152 7.41 8.96 -12.29
C PRO A 152 6.17 8.48 -13.05
N ASP A 153 5.27 7.78 -12.34
CA ASP A 153 3.90 7.57 -12.77
C ASP A 153 3.19 8.93 -12.93
N LYS A 154 2.16 9.00 -13.78
CA LYS A 154 1.49 10.26 -14.14
C LYS A 154 0.17 10.48 -13.40
N VAL A 155 0.07 9.99 -12.17
CA VAL A 155 -1.05 10.27 -11.28
C VAL A 155 -0.78 11.62 -10.60
N GLY A 156 -1.61 12.64 -10.91
CA GLY A 156 -1.33 14.02 -10.48
C GLY A 156 -0.23 14.70 -11.31
N LYS A 157 0.04 15.96 -11.02
CA LYS A 157 1.01 16.80 -11.75
C LYS A 157 2.34 16.96 -11.03
N SER A 158 2.43 16.55 -9.77
CA SER A 158 3.63 16.61 -8.94
C SER A 158 3.62 15.45 -7.93
N TYR A 159 4.75 15.23 -7.28
CA TYR A 159 4.85 14.24 -6.20
C TYR A 159 3.81 14.46 -5.10
N GLN A 160 3.67 15.70 -4.62
CA GLN A 160 2.69 16.02 -3.58
C GLN A 160 1.25 15.81 -4.05
N GLU A 161 0.94 16.17 -5.30
CA GLU A 161 -0.39 15.95 -5.85
C GLU A 161 -0.67 14.44 -6.00
N ALA A 162 0.31 13.64 -6.44
CA ALA A 162 0.17 12.18 -6.55
C ALA A 162 -0.18 11.51 -5.21
N LEU A 163 0.32 12.04 -4.10
CA LEU A 163 0.00 11.55 -2.75
C LEU A 163 -1.45 11.81 -2.31
N GLN A 164 -2.15 12.73 -2.98
CA GLN A 164 -3.57 13.04 -2.70
C GLN A 164 -4.54 12.08 -3.39
N TYR A 165 -4.04 11.12 -4.18
CA TYR A 165 -4.85 10.06 -4.80
C TYR A 165 -4.64 8.73 -4.09
N PRO A 166 -5.66 7.86 -4.01
CA PRO A 166 -5.45 6.48 -3.60
C PRO A 166 -4.52 5.78 -4.59
N SER A 167 -3.70 4.86 -4.12
CA SER A 167 -2.78 4.12 -4.99
C SER A 167 -2.98 2.62 -4.84
N LEU A 168 -2.84 1.89 -5.95
CA LEU A 168 -2.83 0.44 -6.00
C LEU A 168 -1.40 -0.02 -6.31
N ASN A 169 -0.86 -0.86 -5.43
CA ASN A 169 0.51 -1.36 -5.54
C ASN A 169 0.54 -2.88 -5.33
N VAL A 170 1.33 -3.57 -6.15
CA VAL A 170 1.64 -5.00 -5.97
C VAL A 170 2.94 -5.09 -5.19
N ARG A 171 2.85 -5.42 -3.90
CA ARG A 171 4.01 -5.53 -3.01
C ARG A 171 4.72 -6.88 -3.05
N GLY A 172 4.11 -7.87 -3.69
CA GLY A 172 4.71 -9.19 -3.89
C GLY A 172 3.89 -10.06 -4.82
N ILE A 173 4.57 -10.93 -5.56
CA ILE A 173 3.97 -11.94 -6.42
C ILE A 173 4.77 -13.23 -6.30
N GLN A 174 4.08 -14.37 -6.21
CA GLN A 174 4.71 -15.68 -6.07
C GLN A 174 3.99 -16.74 -6.90
N ALA A 175 4.77 -17.52 -7.67
CA ALA A 175 4.32 -18.73 -8.35
C ALA A 175 5.52 -19.61 -8.70
N GLY A 176 5.42 -20.92 -8.51
CA GLY A 176 6.47 -21.87 -8.85
C GLY A 176 7.83 -21.56 -8.18
N TRP A 177 8.92 -21.84 -8.88
CA TRP A 177 10.28 -21.64 -8.43
C TRP A 177 11.12 -20.90 -9.49
N VAL A 178 12.12 -20.15 -9.06
CA VAL A 178 12.97 -19.33 -9.93
C VAL A 178 14.45 -19.63 -9.69
N LYS A 179 15.34 -19.09 -10.55
CA LYS A 179 16.80 -19.26 -10.49
C LYS A 179 17.17 -20.76 -10.48
N ASP A 180 18.10 -21.17 -9.64
CA ASP A 180 18.62 -22.54 -9.58
C ASP A 180 17.57 -23.58 -9.16
N GLN A 181 16.43 -23.14 -8.63
CA GLN A 181 15.31 -23.99 -8.27
C GLN A 181 14.25 -24.11 -9.38
N ALA A 182 14.41 -23.41 -10.50
CA ALA A 182 13.46 -23.43 -11.61
C ALA A 182 13.17 -24.87 -12.10
N ARG A 183 11.92 -25.16 -12.39
CA ARG A 183 11.45 -26.47 -12.86
C ARG A 183 10.53 -26.29 -14.05
N THR A 184 10.46 -27.31 -14.91
CA THR A 184 9.59 -27.35 -16.09
C THR A 184 8.14 -27.68 -15.71
N ILE A 185 7.46 -26.75 -15.02
CA ILE A 185 6.13 -26.96 -14.50
C ILE A 185 5.13 -25.86 -14.91
N ILE A 186 3.85 -26.22 -14.87
CA ILE A 186 2.71 -25.29 -14.80
C ILE A 186 2.31 -25.25 -13.32
N PRO A 187 2.42 -24.10 -12.64
CA PRO A 187 2.08 -24.00 -11.21
C PRO A 187 0.61 -24.29 -10.94
N SER A 188 0.29 -24.68 -9.71
CA SER A 188 -1.10 -24.89 -9.27
C SER A 188 -1.80 -23.59 -8.87
N GLU A 189 -1.03 -22.58 -8.49
CA GLU A 189 -1.55 -21.26 -8.09
C GLU A 189 -0.51 -20.15 -8.31
N CYS A 190 -0.99 -18.92 -8.43
CA CYS A 190 -0.19 -17.71 -8.37
C CYS A 190 -0.84 -16.77 -7.35
N ILE A 191 -0.03 -16.21 -6.46
CA ILE A 191 -0.45 -15.34 -5.37
C ILE A 191 0.14 -13.95 -5.61
N ALA A 192 -0.68 -12.92 -5.49
CA ALA A 192 -0.25 -11.53 -5.44
C ALA A 192 -0.72 -10.87 -4.14
N GLU A 193 0.19 -10.19 -3.47
CA GLU A 193 -0.10 -9.32 -2.32
C GLU A 193 -0.22 -7.88 -2.83
N ILE A 194 -1.38 -7.27 -2.60
CA ILE A 194 -1.71 -5.93 -3.09
C ILE A 194 -1.99 -5.04 -1.89
N ASP A 195 -1.48 -3.83 -1.89
CA ASP A 195 -1.89 -2.77 -0.99
C ASP A 195 -2.52 -1.60 -1.77
N VAL A 196 -3.55 -1.03 -1.15
CA VAL A 196 -4.24 0.17 -1.60
C VAL A 196 -4.01 1.24 -0.54
N ARG A 197 -3.26 2.28 -0.89
CA ARG A 197 -3.11 3.44 -0.01
C ARG A 197 -4.34 4.32 -0.13
N LEU A 198 -4.87 4.72 1.02
CA LEU A 198 -6.09 5.49 1.13
C LEU A 198 -5.78 6.97 1.38
N VAL A 199 -6.65 7.83 0.92
CA VAL A 199 -6.67 9.26 1.24
C VAL A 199 -7.97 9.58 1.99
N LEU A 200 -8.14 10.82 2.44
CA LEU A 200 -9.27 11.21 3.30
C LEU A 200 -10.64 10.86 2.68
N GLU A 201 -10.77 11.03 1.37
CA GLU A 201 -12.01 10.78 0.63
C GLU A 201 -12.22 9.30 0.26
N SER A 202 -11.24 8.45 0.52
CA SER A 202 -11.29 7.03 0.14
C SER A 202 -12.00 6.19 1.21
N ASP A 203 -12.94 5.38 0.77
CA ASP A 203 -13.47 4.26 1.55
C ASP A 203 -12.74 2.97 1.15
N GLY A 204 -11.94 2.40 2.06
CA GLY A 204 -11.15 1.21 1.79
C GLY A 204 -12.01 -0.01 1.45
N TYR A 205 -13.18 -0.19 2.06
CA TYR A 205 -14.09 -1.29 1.73
C TYR A 205 -14.67 -1.13 0.33
N LYS A 206 -15.12 0.08 -0.01
CA LYS A 206 -15.60 0.39 -1.36
C LYS A 206 -14.53 0.11 -2.42
N LEU A 207 -13.28 0.53 -2.19
CA LEU A 207 -12.19 0.29 -3.13
C LEU A 207 -11.89 -1.20 -3.30
N LEU A 208 -11.95 -2.00 -2.23
CA LEU A 208 -11.80 -3.45 -2.33
C LEU A 208 -12.94 -4.10 -3.13
N ASP A 209 -14.17 -3.61 -2.97
CA ASP A 209 -15.30 -4.12 -3.74
C ASP A 209 -15.22 -3.71 -5.22
N LEU A 210 -14.75 -2.50 -5.54
CA LEU A 210 -14.47 -2.09 -6.93
C LEU A 210 -13.43 -3.00 -7.59
N ILE A 211 -12.37 -3.38 -6.88
CA ILE A 211 -11.38 -4.34 -7.36
C ILE A 211 -12.03 -5.70 -7.68
N LYS A 212 -12.88 -6.21 -6.79
CA LYS A 212 -13.59 -7.48 -7.01
C LYS A 212 -14.51 -7.42 -8.22
N GLU A 213 -15.28 -6.33 -8.36
CA GLU A 213 -16.16 -6.14 -9.50
C GLU A 213 -15.36 -6.04 -10.81
N HIS A 214 -14.25 -5.28 -10.83
CA HIS A 214 -13.36 -5.22 -11.97
C HIS A 214 -12.87 -6.62 -12.41
N ILE A 215 -12.44 -7.46 -11.47
CA ILE A 215 -12.03 -8.84 -11.76
C ILE A 215 -13.19 -9.66 -12.37
N LYS A 216 -14.43 -9.44 -11.91
CA LYS A 216 -15.61 -10.12 -12.47
C LYS A 216 -15.89 -9.68 -13.90
N THR A 217 -15.69 -8.40 -14.27
CA THR A 217 -15.86 -7.92 -15.66
C THR A 217 -14.92 -8.60 -16.64
N LEU A 218 -13.76 -9.09 -16.16
CA LEU A 218 -12.82 -9.89 -16.95
C LEU A 218 -13.27 -11.36 -17.15
N GLY A 219 -14.45 -11.73 -16.65
CA GLY A 219 -14.98 -13.09 -16.73
C GLY A 219 -14.53 -14.04 -15.64
N TYR A 220 -13.84 -13.56 -14.60
CA TYR A 220 -13.42 -14.40 -13.49
C TYR A 220 -14.50 -14.50 -12.40
N LYS A 221 -14.59 -15.68 -11.78
CA LYS A 221 -15.38 -15.88 -10.56
C LYS A 221 -14.52 -15.51 -9.34
N VAL A 222 -14.96 -14.51 -8.59
CA VAL A 222 -14.31 -14.11 -7.32
C VAL A 222 -14.90 -14.93 -6.17
N LEU A 223 -14.04 -15.53 -5.36
CA LEU A 223 -14.40 -16.31 -4.18
C LEU A 223 -13.63 -15.77 -2.97
N GLU A 224 -14.29 -15.70 -1.82
CA GLU A 224 -13.67 -15.23 -0.56
C GLU A 224 -12.81 -16.32 0.13
N LYS A 225 -12.92 -17.56 -0.34
CA LYS A 225 -12.18 -18.71 0.21
C LYS A 225 -11.57 -19.53 -0.93
N ARG A 226 -10.61 -20.38 -0.56
CA ARG A 226 -10.02 -21.32 -1.51
C ARG A 226 -11.13 -22.17 -2.15
N PRO A 227 -11.16 -22.28 -3.51
CA PRO A 227 -12.20 -23.01 -4.20
C PRO A 227 -12.21 -24.49 -3.83
N THR A 228 -13.40 -25.03 -3.63
CA THR A 228 -13.65 -26.46 -3.50
C THR A 228 -13.38 -27.18 -4.82
N LYS A 229 -13.26 -28.51 -4.79
CA LYS A 229 -13.12 -29.33 -6.01
C LYS A 229 -14.26 -29.07 -6.99
N ARG A 230 -15.49 -28.93 -6.50
CA ARG A 230 -16.68 -28.66 -7.34
C ARG A 230 -16.56 -27.29 -8.04
N GLU A 231 -16.21 -26.26 -7.30
CA GLU A 231 -16.05 -24.91 -7.86
C GLU A 231 -14.93 -24.85 -8.90
N ARG A 232 -13.80 -25.55 -8.67
CA ARG A 232 -12.71 -25.67 -9.67
C ARG A 232 -13.13 -26.37 -10.98
N MET A 233 -14.14 -27.21 -10.93
CA MET A 233 -14.67 -27.90 -12.12
C MET A 233 -15.76 -27.08 -12.83
N MET A 234 -16.30 -26.04 -12.18
CA MET A 234 -17.35 -25.18 -12.71
C MET A 234 -16.82 -23.86 -13.30
N TYR A 235 -15.69 -23.41 -12.80
CA TYR A 235 -15.05 -22.13 -13.13
C TYR A 235 -13.55 -22.34 -13.43
#